data_0ac11c97f3470259aba14f03d9d38232
#
_entry.id   0ac11c97f3470259aba14f03d9d38232
#
_cell.length_a   1.000
_cell.length_b   1.000
_cell.length_c   1.000
_cell.angle_alpha   90.00
_cell.angle_beta   90.00
_cell.angle_gamma   90.00
#
_symmetry.space_group_name_H-M   'P 1'
#
loop_
_entity.id
_entity.type
_entity.pdbx_description
1 polymer ?
#
loop_
_entity_poly.entity_id
_entity_poly.type
_entity_poly.pdbx_seq_one_letter_code
_entity_poly.pdbx_strand_id
1 'polypeptide(L)'
;MDHYLFSVQSATQAQRASRVLNSGGIHASVQRLPVEFARQGCTYAVRVDAGDYDAAFQRLQQAHLMPERVLRHSGTGYSEVAV
;
A
#
# COMPACT_ATOMS: atom_id res chain seq x y z
N MET A 1 13.37 7.56 -5.20
CA MET A 1 12.51 6.80 -6.13
C MET A 1 11.08 6.87 -5.67
N ASP A 2 10.17 6.94 -6.62
CA ASP A 2 8.75 7.01 -6.29
C ASP A 2 8.23 5.65 -5.82
N HIS A 3 7.24 5.68 -4.97
CA HIS A 3 6.60 4.47 -4.49
C HIS A 3 5.14 4.78 -4.14
N TYR A 4 4.38 3.72 -3.92
CA TYR A 4 2.99 3.83 -3.51
C TYR A 4 2.80 3.19 -2.13
N LEU A 5 1.85 3.73 -1.39
CA LEU A 5 1.41 3.15 -0.12
C LEU A 5 -0.05 2.76 -0.26
N PHE A 6 -0.33 1.50 0.02
CA PHE A 6 -1.71 1.00 0.09
C PHE A 6 -2.13 1.02 1.56
N SER A 7 -3.04 1.91 1.93
CA SER A 7 -3.46 2.01 3.32
C SER A 7 -4.45 0.89 3.66
N VAL A 8 -4.27 0.31 4.84
CA VAL A 8 -5.11 -0.78 5.33
C VAL A 8 -5.48 -0.51 6.78
N GLN A 9 -6.47 -1.23 7.28
CA GLN A 9 -7.05 -0.94 8.60
C GLN A 9 -6.26 -1.49 9.76
N SER A 10 -5.45 -2.52 9.55
CA SER A 10 -4.76 -3.16 10.65
C SER A 10 -3.40 -3.69 10.24
N ALA A 11 -2.54 -3.92 11.24
CA ALA A 11 -1.24 -4.54 11.00
C ALA A 11 -1.40 -5.94 10.39
N THR A 12 -2.42 -6.68 10.81
CA THR A 12 -2.68 -8.03 10.28
C THR A 12 -2.98 -7.96 8.78
N GLN A 13 -3.83 -7.02 8.37
CA GLN A 13 -4.13 -6.84 6.94
C GLN A 13 -2.90 -6.42 6.16
N ALA A 14 -2.09 -5.54 6.74
CA ALA A 14 -0.85 -5.10 6.08
C ALA A 14 0.10 -6.28 5.88
N GLN A 15 0.24 -7.13 6.86
CA GLN A 15 1.09 -8.31 6.76
C GLN A 15 0.58 -9.30 5.72
N ARG A 16 -0.73 -9.52 5.67
CA ARG A 16 -1.33 -10.41 4.67
C ARG A 16 -1.12 -9.87 3.26
N ALA A 17 -1.35 -8.58 3.07
CA ALA A 17 -1.17 -7.95 1.77
C ALA A 17 0.30 -8.03 1.33
N SER A 18 1.21 -7.71 2.24
CA SER A 18 2.65 -7.81 1.95
C SER A 18 3.04 -9.22 1.55
N ARG A 19 2.52 -10.23 2.26
CA ARG A 19 2.83 -11.63 1.97
C ARG A 19 2.32 -12.05 0.60
N VAL A 20 1.09 -11.64 0.26
CA VAL A 20 0.51 -11.94 -1.05
C VAL A 20 1.36 -11.32 -2.16
N LEU A 21 1.79 -10.07 -1.98
CA LEU A 21 2.60 -9.40 -2.99
C LEU A 21 3.97 -10.02 -3.12
N ASN A 22 4.63 -10.30 -2.01
CA ASN A 22 5.96 -10.91 -2.03
C ASN A 22 5.94 -12.30 -2.67
N SER A 23 4.91 -13.09 -2.41
CA SER A 23 4.80 -14.42 -3.02
C SER A 23 4.57 -14.33 -4.52
N GLY A 24 4.08 -13.20 -5.01
CA GLY A 24 3.91 -12.95 -6.43
C GLY A 24 5.12 -12.31 -7.10
N GLY A 25 6.23 -12.18 -6.37
CA GLY A 25 7.45 -11.59 -6.91
C GLY A 25 7.48 -10.06 -6.84
N ILE A 26 6.55 -9.45 -6.14
CA ILE A 26 6.48 -7.99 -5.98
C ILE A 26 7.09 -7.63 -4.63
N HIS A 27 8.11 -6.80 -4.64
CA HIS A 27 8.75 -6.38 -3.39
C HIS A 27 7.82 -5.43 -2.62
N ALA A 28 7.37 -5.88 -1.46
CA ALA A 28 6.44 -5.11 -0.63
C ALA A 28 6.86 -5.15 0.83
N SER A 29 6.64 -4.05 1.53
CA SER A 29 6.98 -3.95 2.95
C SER A 29 5.87 -3.23 3.70
N VAL A 30 5.74 -3.55 4.99
CA VAL A 30 4.76 -2.92 5.87
C VAL A 30 5.39 -1.72 6.54
N GLN A 31 4.65 -0.62 6.59
CA GLN A 31 5.08 0.58 7.32
C GLN A 31 3.87 1.32 7.88
N ARG A 32 4.11 2.29 8.74
CA ARG A 32 3.05 3.16 9.20
C ARG A 32 2.77 4.24 8.17
N LEU A 33 1.51 4.66 8.10
CA LEU A 33 1.14 5.80 7.27
C LEU A 33 1.79 7.07 7.82
N PRO A 34 2.14 8.04 6.93
CA PRO A 34 2.51 9.37 7.39
C PRO A 34 1.39 9.96 8.24
N VAL A 35 1.79 10.71 9.26
CA VAL A 35 0.86 11.24 10.27
C VAL A 35 -0.29 12.05 9.64
N GLU A 36 0.00 12.82 8.58
CA GLU A 36 -1.01 13.64 7.93
C GLU A 36 -2.05 12.83 7.18
N PHE A 37 -1.79 11.56 6.93
CA PHE A 37 -2.74 10.67 6.25
C PHE A 37 -3.31 9.61 7.19
N ALA A 38 -2.82 9.52 8.41
CA ALA A 38 -3.32 8.57 9.38
C ALA A 38 -4.71 9.01 9.83
N ARG A 39 -5.70 8.15 9.59
CA ARG A 39 -7.06 8.41 9.97
C ARG A 39 -7.56 7.26 10.83
N GLN A 40 -8.73 7.45 11.43
CA GLN A 40 -9.32 6.47 12.29
C GLN A 40 -9.36 5.10 11.60
N GLY A 41 -8.68 4.12 12.19
CA GLY A 41 -8.64 2.76 11.69
C GLY A 41 -7.65 2.50 10.58
N CYS A 42 -7.00 3.54 10.01
CA CYS A 42 -6.07 3.38 8.89
C CYS A 42 -4.71 3.96 9.26
N THR A 43 -3.91 3.16 9.97
CA THR A 43 -2.59 3.60 10.44
C THR A 43 -1.44 2.82 9.82
N TYR A 44 -1.73 1.76 9.08
CA TYR A 44 -0.71 0.92 8.46
C TYR A 44 -0.83 0.96 6.95
N ALA A 45 0.27 0.71 6.28
CA ALA A 45 0.31 0.71 4.82
C ALA A 45 1.29 -0.33 4.32
N VAL A 46 1.09 -0.74 3.08
CA VAL A 46 2.01 -1.60 2.36
C VAL A 46 2.67 -0.75 1.27
N ARG A 47 3.99 -0.71 1.27
CA ARG A 47 4.77 0.05 0.31
C ARG A 47 5.17 -0.83 -0.85
N VAL A 48 4.96 -0.33 -2.08
CA VAL A 48 5.45 -0.98 -3.30
C VAL A 48 6.11 0.08 -4.17
N ASP A 49 7.06 -0.33 -4.99
CA ASP A 49 7.70 0.57 -5.94
C ASP A 49 6.72 1.00 -7.02
N ALA A 50 6.93 2.20 -7.57
CA ALA A 50 6.03 2.76 -8.56
C ALA A 50 5.87 1.85 -9.78
N GLY A 51 6.94 1.19 -10.20
CA GLY A 51 6.90 0.29 -11.35
C GLY A 51 6.07 -0.95 -11.12
N ASP A 52 5.77 -1.29 -9.87
CA ASP A 52 4.99 -2.48 -9.53
C ASP A 52 3.53 -2.19 -9.19
N TYR A 53 3.10 -0.93 -9.33
CA TYR A 53 1.78 -0.51 -8.86
C TYR A 53 0.66 -1.35 -9.49
N ASP A 54 0.64 -1.45 -10.81
CA ASP A 54 -0.46 -2.15 -11.49
C ASP A 54 -0.52 -3.61 -11.10
N ALA A 55 0.63 -4.28 -11.08
CA ALA A 55 0.71 -5.69 -10.70
C ALA A 55 0.29 -5.88 -9.26
N ALA A 56 0.73 -4.99 -8.37
CA ALA A 56 0.37 -5.06 -6.95
C ALA A 56 -1.12 -4.87 -6.75
N PHE A 57 -1.70 -3.87 -7.42
CA PHE A 57 -3.13 -3.59 -7.30
C PHE A 57 -3.96 -4.78 -7.75
N GLN A 58 -3.59 -5.39 -8.89
CA GLN A 58 -4.30 -6.56 -9.39
C GLN A 58 -4.20 -7.74 -8.43
N ARG A 59 -3.02 -7.95 -7.84
CA ARG A 59 -2.83 -9.03 -6.88
C ARG A 59 -3.70 -8.84 -5.64
N LEU A 60 -3.76 -7.63 -5.11
CA LEU A 60 -4.59 -7.34 -3.96
C LEU A 60 -6.07 -7.51 -4.29
N GLN A 61 -6.48 -7.11 -5.49
CA GLN A 61 -7.85 -7.28 -5.94
C GLN A 61 -8.22 -8.76 -5.99
N GLN A 62 -7.34 -9.59 -6.55
CA GLN A 62 -7.57 -11.02 -6.66
C GLN A 62 -7.64 -11.70 -5.29
N ALA A 63 -6.90 -11.19 -4.32
CA ALA A 63 -6.87 -11.73 -2.95
C ALA A 63 -7.95 -11.13 -2.05
N HIS A 64 -8.81 -10.25 -2.59
CA HIS A 64 -9.85 -9.56 -1.83
C HIS A 64 -9.27 -8.74 -0.66
N LEU A 65 -8.11 -8.11 -0.91
CA LEU A 65 -7.41 -7.28 0.07
C LEU A 65 -7.27 -5.85 -0.42
N MET A 66 -8.36 -5.28 -0.94
CA MET A 66 -8.33 -3.94 -1.50
C MET A 66 -7.97 -2.92 -0.42
N PRO A 67 -7.10 -1.95 -0.75
CA PRO A 67 -6.72 -0.91 0.20
C PRO A 67 -7.86 0.08 0.43
N GLU A 68 -7.84 0.73 1.59
CA GLU A 68 -8.77 1.81 1.88
C GLU A 68 -8.44 3.03 1.02
N ARG A 69 -7.17 3.36 0.91
CA ARG A 69 -6.68 4.47 0.10
C ARG A 69 -5.35 4.11 -0.51
N VAL A 70 -5.01 4.82 -1.58
CA VAL A 70 -3.70 4.68 -2.21
C VAL A 70 -3.02 6.04 -2.16
N LEU A 71 -1.78 6.08 -1.67
CA LEU A 71 -0.97 7.28 -1.63
C LEU A 71 0.22 7.10 -2.56
N ARG A 72 0.54 8.14 -3.31
CA ARG A 72 1.71 8.15 -4.18
C ARG A 72 2.76 9.08 -3.59
N HIS A 73 3.96 8.57 -3.44
CA HIS A 73 5.11 9.39 -3.06
C HIS A 73 5.76 9.94 -4.33
N SER A 74 5.90 11.25 -4.39
CA SER A 74 6.49 11.92 -5.54
C SER A 74 7.29 13.12 -5.04
N GLY A 75 8.57 13.17 -5.37
CA GLY A 75 9.43 14.25 -4.89
C GLY A 75 9.54 14.24 -3.37
N THR A 76 8.97 15.26 -2.72
CA THR A 76 9.11 15.45 -1.28
C THR A 76 7.86 15.09 -0.48
N GLY A 77 6.81 14.61 -1.12
CA GLY A 77 5.58 14.39 -0.38
C GLY A 77 4.70 13.30 -0.95
N TYR A 78 3.58 13.09 -0.26
CA TYR A 78 2.57 12.12 -0.65
C TYR A 78 1.32 12.83 -1.12
N SER A 79 0.63 12.21 -2.09
CA SER A 79 -0.68 12.66 -2.52
C SER A 79 -1.60 11.46 -2.67
N GLU A 80 -2.87 11.66 -2.42
CA GLU A 80 -3.86 10.59 -2.53
C GLU A 80 -4.19 10.36 -4.00
N VAL A 81 -4.22 9.09 -4.40
CA VAL A 81 -4.54 8.68 -5.78
C VAL A 81 -5.99 8.23 -5.80
N ALA A 82 -6.74 8.68 -6.81
CA ALA A 82 -8.10 8.21 -7.01
C ALA A 82 -8.08 6.75 -7.43
N VAL A 83 -8.92 5.95 -6.79
CA VAL A 83 -8.97 4.51 -7.03
C VAL A 83 -10.23 4.14 -7.80
#